data_bb5016da47adabfc05f69448fc82e7b3
#
_entry.id   bb5016da47adabfc05f69448fc82e7b3
#
_cell.length_a   1.000
_cell.length_b   1.000
_cell.length_c   1.000
_cell.angle_alpha   90.00
_cell.angle_beta   90.00
_cell.angle_gamma   90.00
#
_symmetry.space_group_name_H-M   'P 1'
#
loop_
_entity.id
_entity.type
_entity.pdbx_description
1 polymer ?
#
loop_
_entity_poly.entity_id
_entity_poly.type
_entity_poly.pdbx_seq_one_letter_code
_entity_poly.pdbx_strand_id
1 'polypeptide(L)'
;MSRDIVRDYAGREMVVVSLLNGTVMFLADLIRHLSLPLRLDFIGVSSYGAGTESGELVFTKELRLSVRGRDVLLVDDILDTGKTLYRVLGKLRALRPRRIKTCVLLNKAARRVEPVEADYAGFEIPDYFVVGYGLDFAEQYRNLPFVGVLHPHVYRKGCQRIIRPKPGKAGARRKG
;
A
#
# COMPACT_ATOMS: atom_id res chain seq x y z
N MET A 1 17.02 -2.05 -2.33
CA MET A 1 15.99 -2.22 -1.27
C MET A 1 15.97 -3.64 -0.68
N SER A 2 15.57 -4.73 -1.39
CA SER A 2 15.55 -6.09 -0.79
C SER A 2 16.90 -6.53 -0.21
N ARG A 3 18.01 -6.26 -0.90
CA ARG A 3 19.36 -6.53 -0.39
C ARG A 3 19.69 -5.80 0.91
N ASP A 4 19.25 -4.56 1.05
CA ASP A 4 19.49 -3.77 2.27
C ASP A 4 18.67 -4.30 3.43
N ILE A 5 17.40 -4.68 3.17
CA ILE A 5 16.54 -5.32 4.16
C ILE A 5 17.18 -6.64 4.63
N VAL A 6 17.60 -7.51 3.69
CA VAL A 6 18.26 -8.78 4.04
C VAL A 6 19.51 -8.55 4.89
N ARG A 7 20.36 -7.59 4.53
CA ARG A 7 21.55 -7.24 5.32
C ARG A 7 21.19 -6.77 6.73
N ASP A 8 20.20 -5.87 6.85
CA ASP A 8 19.84 -5.23 8.12
C ASP A 8 19.11 -6.16 9.10
N TYR A 9 18.51 -7.23 8.58
CA TYR A 9 17.79 -8.26 9.35
C TYR A 9 18.54 -9.62 9.40
N ALA A 10 19.77 -9.69 8.90
CA ALA A 10 20.57 -10.92 8.90
C ALA A 10 20.66 -11.52 10.32
N GLY A 11 20.43 -12.86 10.41
CA GLY A 11 20.45 -13.59 11.67
C GLY A 11 19.30 -13.27 12.64
N ARG A 12 18.23 -12.64 12.18
CA ARG A 12 17.07 -12.22 12.99
C ARG A 12 15.78 -12.80 12.46
N GLU A 13 14.86 -13.11 13.36
CA GLU A 13 13.49 -13.45 13.01
C GLU A 13 12.70 -12.13 12.81
N MET A 14 12.11 -11.98 11.63
CA MET A 14 11.41 -10.76 11.23
C MET A 14 9.90 -11.00 11.12
N VAL A 15 9.09 -10.04 11.59
CA VAL A 15 7.67 -9.96 11.31
C VAL A 15 7.45 -8.88 10.26
N VAL A 16 6.97 -9.27 9.09
CA VAL A 16 6.51 -8.33 8.06
C VAL A 16 5.05 -8.01 8.37
N VAL A 17 4.76 -6.74 8.55
CA VAL A 17 3.40 -6.21 8.73
C VAL A 17 3.07 -5.35 7.53
N SER A 18 2.04 -5.72 6.78
CA SER A 18 1.66 -4.99 5.56
C SER A 18 0.30 -4.33 5.71
N LEU A 19 0.17 -3.11 5.19
CA LEU A 19 -1.09 -2.39 5.16
C LEU A 19 -1.93 -2.87 3.97
N LEU A 20 -3.21 -3.17 4.23
CA LEU A 20 -4.17 -3.55 3.18
C LEU A 20 -4.94 -2.31 2.70
N ASN A 21 -5.37 -2.25 1.39
CA ASN A 21 -5.26 -3.26 0.35
C ASN A 21 -4.16 -2.97 -0.68
N GLY A 22 -3.71 -1.72 -0.81
CA GLY A 22 -2.84 -1.23 -1.89
C GLY A 22 -1.50 -1.95 -2.01
N THR A 23 -0.96 -2.41 -0.88
CA THR A 23 0.36 -3.04 -0.80
C THR A 23 0.44 -4.45 -1.39
N VAL A 24 -0.69 -5.11 -1.69
CA VAL A 24 -0.73 -6.56 -1.99
C VAL A 24 0.25 -6.97 -3.10
N MET A 25 0.29 -6.23 -4.21
CA MET A 25 1.18 -6.56 -5.33
C MET A 25 2.64 -6.33 -4.98
N PHE A 26 2.96 -5.17 -4.41
CA PHE A 26 4.31 -4.85 -3.97
C PHE A 26 4.81 -5.84 -2.91
N LEU A 27 3.99 -6.15 -1.91
CA LEU A 27 4.33 -7.11 -0.87
C LEU A 27 4.66 -8.48 -1.44
N ALA A 28 3.82 -9.00 -2.35
CA ALA A 28 4.01 -10.32 -2.95
C ALA A 28 5.35 -10.42 -3.69
N ASP A 29 5.74 -9.36 -4.37
CA ASP A 29 7.04 -9.33 -5.04
C ASP A 29 8.19 -9.11 -4.04
N LEU A 30 8.04 -8.22 -3.08
CA LEU A 30 9.07 -7.93 -2.08
C LEU A 30 9.47 -9.17 -1.29
N ILE A 31 8.49 -9.88 -0.69
CA ILE A 31 8.79 -11.02 0.21
C ILE A 31 9.46 -12.18 -0.50
N ARG A 32 9.21 -12.38 -1.79
CA ARG A 32 9.89 -13.40 -2.60
C ARG A 32 11.37 -13.10 -2.85
N HIS A 33 11.79 -11.84 -2.63
CA HIS A 33 13.17 -11.40 -2.74
C HIS A 33 13.87 -11.27 -1.36
N LEU A 34 13.18 -11.61 -0.27
CA LEU A 34 13.75 -11.62 1.07
C LEU A 34 14.16 -13.05 1.45
N SER A 35 15.44 -13.36 1.31
CA SER A 35 16.02 -14.66 1.68
C SER A 35 16.24 -14.78 3.20
N LEU A 36 15.19 -14.50 3.99
CA LEU A 36 15.19 -14.51 5.44
C LEU A 36 13.98 -15.29 5.97
N PRO A 37 14.08 -15.97 7.11
CA PRO A 37 12.90 -16.48 7.80
C PRO A 37 12.05 -15.29 8.25
N LEU A 38 10.80 -15.24 7.79
CA LEU A 38 9.87 -14.17 8.12
C LEU A 38 8.50 -14.74 8.47
N ARG A 39 7.78 -14.00 9.30
CA ARG A 39 6.35 -14.19 9.52
C ARG A 39 5.60 -13.02 8.90
N LEU A 40 4.43 -13.27 8.37
CA LEU A 40 3.62 -12.27 7.68
C LEU A 40 2.30 -12.04 8.41
N ASP A 41 1.95 -10.79 8.63
CA ASP A 41 0.63 -10.37 9.10
C ASP A 41 0.20 -9.06 8.43
N PHE A 42 -1.06 -8.68 8.61
CA PHE A 42 -1.66 -7.54 7.93
C PHE A 42 -2.41 -6.65 8.90
N ILE A 43 -2.37 -5.35 8.64
CA ILE A 43 -3.26 -4.35 9.24
C ILE A 43 -4.16 -3.81 8.14
N GLY A 44 -5.47 -3.85 8.36
CA GLY A 44 -6.43 -3.17 7.51
C GLY A 44 -6.64 -1.74 8.02
N VAL A 45 -6.55 -0.77 7.12
CA VAL A 45 -6.88 0.62 7.42
C VAL A 45 -7.80 1.18 6.35
N SER A 46 -8.79 1.96 6.78
CA SER A 46 -9.64 2.73 5.88
C SER A 46 -9.76 4.17 6.38
N SER A 47 -9.80 5.11 5.46
CA SER A 47 -10.18 6.49 5.78
C SER A 47 -11.69 6.63 5.63
N TYR A 48 -12.39 6.93 6.72
CA TYR A 48 -13.83 7.22 6.64
C TYR A 48 -14.01 8.68 6.22
N GLY A 49 -14.69 8.88 5.06
CA GLY A 49 -15.06 10.21 4.57
C GLY A 49 -15.02 10.27 3.05
N ALA A 50 -16.18 10.45 2.42
CA ALA A 50 -16.30 10.80 1.00
C ALA A 50 -15.99 12.30 0.87
N GLY A 51 -14.72 12.69 0.85
CA GLY A 51 -14.34 14.09 0.69
C GLY A 51 -12.85 14.33 0.96
N THR A 52 -12.34 15.44 0.47
CA THR A 52 -10.94 15.90 0.55
C THR A 52 -10.46 16.24 1.96
N GLU A 53 -11.32 16.19 2.97
CA GLU A 53 -10.95 16.38 4.36
C GLU A 53 -10.59 15.04 5.02
N SER A 54 -9.49 15.02 5.74
CA SER A 54 -8.89 13.84 6.36
C SER A 54 -9.85 13.19 7.37
N GLY A 55 -10.59 12.19 6.90
CA GLY A 55 -11.43 11.36 7.75
C GLY A 55 -10.60 10.63 8.83
N GLU A 56 -11.26 10.25 9.90
CA GLU A 56 -10.66 9.45 10.96
C GLU A 56 -10.19 8.10 10.38
N LEU A 57 -8.94 7.71 10.67
CA LEU A 57 -8.40 6.43 10.24
C LEU A 57 -9.01 5.31 11.08
N VAL A 58 -9.75 4.42 10.43
CA VAL A 58 -10.37 3.26 11.07
C VAL A 58 -9.53 2.01 10.78
N PHE A 59 -9.23 1.26 11.83
CA PHE A 59 -8.56 -0.04 11.72
C PHE A 59 -9.62 -1.12 11.47
N THR A 60 -9.62 -1.69 10.27
CA THR A 60 -10.59 -2.72 9.84
C THR A 60 -10.09 -4.14 10.09
N LYS A 61 -8.76 -4.31 10.24
CA LYS A 61 -8.11 -5.56 10.61
C LYS A 61 -6.97 -5.30 11.56
N GLU A 62 -6.94 -6.05 12.65
CA GLU A 62 -5.89 -6.06 13.66
C GLU A 62 -4.87 -7.17 13.42
N LEU A 63 -3.66 -6.99 14.00
CA LEU A 63 -2.64 -8.03 13.99
C LEU A 63 -3.10 -9.29 14.75
N ARG A 64 -2.76 -10.45 14.22
CA ARG A 64 -2.89 -11.75 14.89
C ARG A 64 -1.58 -12.18 15.55
N LEU A 65 -0.44 -11.81 14.95
CA LEU A 65 0.87 -12.14 15.47
C LEU A 65 1.29 -11.14 16.55
N SER A 66 1.86 -11.64 17.63
CA SER A 66 2.53 -10.78 18.61
C SER A 66 3.82 -10.23 18.01
N VAL A 67 3.96 -8.90 18.03
CA VAL A 67 5.18 -8.20 17.62
C VAL A 67 6.07 -7.80 18.78
N ARG A 68 5.65 -8.09 20.02
CA ARG A 68 6.40 -7.73 21.24
C ARG A 68 7.80 -8.33 21.23
N GLY A 69 8.82 -7.50 21.39
CA GLY A 69 10.23 -7.90 21.40
C GLY A 69 10.76 -8.37 20.06
N ARG A 70 10.00 -8.30 18.97
CA ARG A 70 10.39 -8.76 17.63
C ARG A 70 10.85 -7.59 16.75
N ASP A 71 11.62 -7.92 15.73
CA ASP A 71 11.93 -6.98 14.65
C ASP A 71 10.78 -6.95 13.66
N VAL A 72 10.29 -5.75 13.37
CA VAL A 72 9.14 -5.52 12.48
C VAL A 72 9.58 -4.76 11.24
N LEU A 73 9.15 -5.21 10.07
CA LEU A 73 9.18 -4.46 8.83
C LEU A 73 7.74 -4.07 8.49
N LEU A 74 7.41 -2.78 8.60
CA LEU A 74 6.12 -2.24 8.18
C LEU A 74 6.17 -1.89 6.70
N VAL A 75 5.29 -2.48 5.91
CA VAL A 75 5.25 -2.31 4.45
C VAL A 75 3.98 -1.55 4.04
N ASP A 76 4.18 -0.50 3.22
CA ASP A 76 3.10 0.27 2.61
C ASP A 76 3.37 0.48 1.11
N ASP A 77 2.33 0.80 0.33
CA ASP A 77 2.46 1.07 -1.10
C ASP A 77 2.98 2.48 -1.38
N ILE A 78 2.46 3.47 -0.69
CA ILE A 78 2.83 4.87 -0.91
C ILE A 78 2.92 5.67 0.40
N LEU A 79 4.01 6.38 0.58
CA LEU A 79 4.17 7.37 1.61
C LEU A 79 3.89 8.76 1.02
N ASP A 80 2.63 9.20 1.11
CA ASP A 80 2.16 10.52 0.64
C ASP A 80 2.19 11.54 1.81
N THR A 81 1.07 11.83 2.44
CA THR A 81 0.96 12.78 3.56
C THR A 81 1.64 12.28 4.84
N GLY A 82 1.84 10.99 4.97
CA GLY A 82 2.40 10.34 6.15
C GLY A 82 1.38 10.01 7.25
N LYS A 83 0.14 10.50 7.17
CA LYS A 83 -0.88 10.33 8.23
C LYS A 83 -1.14 8.86 8.58
N THR A 84 -1.31 8.00 7.56
CA THR A 84 -1.57 6.57 7.76
C THR A 84 -0.39 5.91 8.45
N LEU A 85 0.81 6.08 7.88
CA LEU A 85 2.02 5.47 8.39
C LEU A 85 2.33 5.93 9.83
N TYR A 86 2.16 7.23 10.12
CA TYR A 86 2.37 7.80 11.45
C TYR A 86 1.46 7.15 12.51
N ARG A 87 0.17 7.03 12.22
CA ARG A 87 -0.80 6.41 13.15
C ARG A 87 -0.53 4.92 13.35
N VAL A 88 -0.22 4.19 12.27
CA VAL A 88 0.11 2.77 12.33
C VAL A 88 1.41 2.54 13.12
N LEU A 89 2.43 3.36 12.92
CA LEU A 89 3.66 3.33 13.70
C LEU A 89 3.40 3.56 15.18
N GLY A 90 2.55 4.53 15.53
CA GLY A 90 2.13 4.79 16.92
C GLY A 90 1.51 3.55 17.55
N LYS A 91 0.57 2.89 16.83
CA LYS A 91 -0.06 1.66 17.28
C LYS A 91 0.93 0.51 17.45
N LEU A 92 1.81 0.29 16.48
CA LEU A 92 2.82 -0.75 16.56
C LEU A 92 3.81 -0.52 17.70
N ARG A 93 4.25 0.72 17.95
CA ARG A 93 5.14 1.08 19.06
C ARG A 93 4.53 0.76 20.42
N ALA A 94 3.21 0.96 20.58
CA ALA A 94 2.49 0.61 21.79
C ALA A 94 2.54 -0.91 22.11
N LEU A 95 2.70 -1.76 21.10
CA LEU A 95 2.87 -3.20 21.23
C LEU A 95 4.31 -3.62 21.60
N ARG A 96 5.22 -2.66 21.81
CA ARG A 96 6.61 -2.83 22.26
C ARG A 96 7.44 -3.81 21.42
N PRO A 97 7.51 -3.65 20.09
CA PRO A 97 8.48 -4.38 19.27
C PRO A 97 9.91 -3.98 19.67
N ARG A 98 10.88 -4.83 19.35
CA ARG A 98 12.30 -4.50 19.55
C ARG A 98 12.76 -3.38 18.62
N ARG A 99 12.30 -3.43 17.37
CA ARG A 99 12.60 -2.46 16.32
C ARG A 99 11.47 -2.44 15.30
N ILE A 100 11.20 -1.28 14.73
CA ILE A 100 10.35 -1.12 13.55
C ILE A 100 11.17 -0.38 12.49
N LYS A 101 11.18 -0.91 11.27
CA LYS A 101 11.58 -0.20 10.06
C LYS A 101 10.45 -0.18 9.07
N THR A 102 10.43 0.84 8.24
CA THR A 102 9.38 1.10 7.25
C THR A 102 9.88 0.88 5.84
N CYS A 103 9.06 0.28 5.00
CA CYS A 103 9.36 0.00 3.60
C CYS A 103 8.17 0.43 2.74
N VAL A 104 8.42 1.30 1.77
CA VAL A 104 7.38 1.79 0.85
C VAL A 104 7.81 1.61 -0.60
N LEU A 105 6.86 1.32 -1.48
CA LEU A 105 7.13 1.28 -2.91
C LEU A 105 7.40 2.69 -3.44
N LEU A 106 6.51 3.63 -3.11
CA LEU A 106 6.57 5.01 -3.59
C LEU A 106 6.72 5.99 -2.42
N ASN A 107 7.66 6.92 -2.56
CA ASN A 107 7.81 8.05 -1.63
C ASN A 107 7.46 9.35 -2.34
N LYS A 108 6.42 10.05 -1.86
CA LYS A 108 5.94 11.31 -2.39
C LYS A 108 6.10 12.42 -1.34
N ALA A 109 7.30 13.00 -1.27
CA ALA A 109 7.67 13.94 -0.22
C ALA A 109 6.92 15.28 -0.29
N ALA A 110 6.49 15.71 -1.50
CA ALA A 110 5.89 17.02 -1.73
C ALA A 110 4.61 17.30 -0.91
N ARG A 111 3.90 16.26 -0.47
CA ARG A 111 2.65 16.38 0.31
C ARG A 111 2.80 15.93 1.76
N ARG A 112 4.03 15.73 2.23
CA ARG A 112 4.30 15.26 3.58
C ARG A 112 3.83 16.29 4.62
N VAL A 113 2.97 15.86 5.56
CA VAL A 113 2.48 16.66 6.69
C VAL A 113 2.88 16.08 8.04
N GLU A 114 3.09 14.77 8.11
CA GLU A 114 3.55 14.11 9.35
C GLU A 114 5.06 13.86 9.29
N PRO A 115 5.79 13.96 10.42
CA PRO A 115 7.23 13.78 10.47
C PRO A 115 7.62 12.29 10.40
N VAL A 116 7.32 11.66 9.27
CA VAL A 116 7.59 10.23 9.01
C VAL A 116 8.41 10.11 7.74
N GLU A 117 9.46 9.32 7.83
CA GLU A 117 10.30 8.94 6.70
C GLU A 117 10.30 7.42 6.54
N ALA A 118 10.54 6.95 5.32
CA ALA A 118 10.70 5.52 5.06
C ALA A 118 12.16 5.12 5.22
N ASP A 119 12.43 4.03 5.95
CA ASP A 119 13.77 3.45 6.02
C ASP A 119 14.20 2.86 4.69
N TYR A 120 13.24 2.35 3.92
CA TYR A 120 13.46 1.81 2.58
C TYR A 120 12.38 2.35 1.65
N ALA A 121 12.78 3.09 0.64
CA ALA A 121 11.91 3.58 -0.43
C ALA A 121 12.33 2.96 -1.77
N GLY A 122 11.33 2.52 -2.56
CA GLY A 122 11.56 2.01 -3.90
C GLY A 122 11.85 3.14 -4.90
N PHE A 123 10.94 4.09 -4.97
CA PHE A 123 11.01 5.19 -5.92
C PHE A 123 10.55 6.50 -5.28
N GLU A 124 11.29 7.58 -5.51
CA GLU A 124 10.84 8.94 -5.27
C GLU A 124 9.98 9.41 -6.44
N ILE A 125 8.78 9.94 -6.16
CA ILE A 125 7.89 10.44 -7.20
C ILE A 125 7.42 11.87 -6.93
N PRO A 126 7.17 12.66 -8.00
CA PRO A 126 6.51 13.96 -7.90
C PRO A 126 5.07 13.85 -7.40
N ASP A 127 4.41 15.00 -7.17
CA ASP A 127 3.01 15.04 -6.75
C ASP A 127 2.04 14.69 -7.89
N TYR A 128 2.10 13.45 -8.37
CA TYR A 128 1.13 12.89 -9.29
C TYR A 128 0.11 12.01 -8.56
N PHE A 129 -1.08 11.93 -9.12
CA PHE A 129 -2.04 10.91 -8.73
C PHE A 129 -1.73 9.62 -9.49
N VAL A 130 -1.35 8.58 -8.77
CA VAL A 130 -0.88 7.32 -9.36
C VAL A 130 -1.83 6.17 -9.03
N VAL A 131 -1.93 5.23 -9.96
CA VAL A 131 -2.77 4.01 -9.85
C VAL A 131 -2.03 2.82 -10.42
N GLY A 132 -2.52 1.63 -10.12
CA GLY A 132 -1.95 0.38 -10.61
C GLY A 132 -0.95 -0.24 -9.64
N TYR A 133 -0.61 -1.48 -9.86
CA TYR A 133 0.27 -2.29 -9.03
C TYR A 133 -0.17 -2.32 -7.55
N GLY A 134 -1.50 -2.41 -7.34
CA GLY A 134 -2.15 -2.37 -6.04
C GLY A 134 -2.82 -1.03 -5.70
N LEU A 135 -2.25 0.09 -6.15
CA LEU A 135 -2.80 1.43 -5.98
C LEU A 135 -4.11 1.61 -6.76
N ASP A 136 -5.05 2.37 -6.18
CA ASP A 136 -6.39 2.53 -6.77
C ASP A 136 -6.85 3.97 -6.93
N PHE A 137 -7.90 4.11 -7.71
CA PHE A 137 -8.84 5.22 -7.70
C PHE A 137 -10.26 4.66 -7.68
N ALA A 138 -11.02 4.96 -6.61
CA ALA A 138 -12.40 4.47 -6.42
C ALA A 138 -12.51 2.93 -6.57
N GLU A 139 -11.63 2.19 -5.91
CA GLU A 139 -11.49 0.72 -5.93
C GLU A 139 -11.19 0.11 -7.32
N GLN A 140 -10.78 0.92 -8.28
CA GLN A 140 -10.42 0.49 -9.63
C GLN A 140 -8.92 0.62 -9.87
N TYR A 141 -8.41 -0.04 -10.91
CA TYR A 141 -7.02 0.02 -11.41
C TYR A 141 -5.98 -0.77 -10.60
N ARG A 142 -6.29 -1.36 -9.44
CA ARG A 142 -5.32 -2.14 -8.64
C ARG A 142 -4.65 -3.27 -9.42
N ASN A 143 -5.33 -3.81 -10.43
CA ASN A 143 -4.90 -4.94 -11.24
C ASN A 143 -3.94 -4.58 -12.38
N LEU A 144 -3.65 -3.31 -12.61
CA LEU A 144 -2.67 -2.93 -13.64
C LEU A 144 -1.28 -3.43 -13.25
N PRO A 145 -0.51 -4.05 -14.18
CA PRO A 145 0.80 -4.62 -13.86
C PRO A 145 1.93 -3.58 -13.78
N PHE A 146 1.58 -2.31 -13.77
CA PHE A 146 2.49 -1.17 -13.67
C PHE A 146 1.85 -0.06 -12.84
N VAL A 147 2.68 0.89 -12.37
CA VAL A 147 2.21 2.14 -11.78
C VAL A 147 2.08 3.18 -12.89
N GLY A 148 0.90 3.77 -13.03
CA GLY A 148 0.62 4.81 -14.03
C GLY A 148 0.10 6.09 -13.39
N VAL A 149 0.32 7.22 -14.07
CA VAL A 149 -0.24 8.52 -13.66
C VAL A 149 -1.68 8.62 -14.16
N LEU A 150 -2.62 8.83 -13.24
CA LEU A 150 -4.02 9.05 -13.61
C LEU A 150 -4.21 10.47 -14.11
N HIS A 151 -4.81 10.60 -15.29
CA HIS A 151 -4.99 11.91 -15.90
C HIS A 151 -5.97 12.78 -15.07
N PRO A 152 -5.70 14.08 -14.84
CA PRO A 152 -6.50 14.96 -13.99
C PRO A 152 -8.00 15.01 -14.34
N HIS A 153 -8.37 14.85 -15.59
CA HIS A 153 -9.78 14.86 -15.99
C HIS A 153 -10.60 13.69 -15.39
N VAL A 154 -9.94 12.60 -14.97
CA VAL A 154 -10.61 11.42 -14.40
C VAL A 154 -11.01 11.68 -12.95
N TYR A 155 -10.13 12.30 -12.15
CA TYR A 155 -10.38 12.49 -10.71
C TYR A 155 -10.87 13.89 -10.33
N ARG A 156 -10.68 14.93 -11.18
CA ARG A 156 -11.17 16.29 -10.93
C ARG A 156 -12.64 16.50 -11.28
N LYS A 157 -13.18 15.71 -12.20
CA LYS A 157 -14.62 15.68 -12.47
C LYS A 157 -15.18 14.52 -11.66
N GLY A 158 -16.11 14.75 -10.74
CA GLY A 158 -16.87 13.71 -10.05
C GLY A 158 -17.66 12.84 -11.05
N CYS A 159 -16.96 12.23 -11.99
CA CYS A 159 -17.50 11.49 -13.11
C CYS A 159 -17.65 10.03 -12.70
N GLN A 160 -18.76 9.71 -12.04
CA GLN A 160 -19.35 8.38 -12.07
C GLN A 160 -19.78 8.03 -13.51
N ARG A 161 -18.84 7.87 -14.43
CA ARG A 161 -19.08 7.11 -15.66
C ARG A 161 -18.45 5.75 -15.48
N ILE A 162 -19.22 4.84 -14.92
CA ILE A 162 -19.00 3.40 -15.09
C ILE A 162 -18.99 3.17 -16.60
N ILE A 163 -17.80 2.88 -17.15
CA ILE A 163 -17.68 2.36 -18.52
C ILE A 163 -18.24 0.95 -18.44
N ARG A 164 -19.55 0.80 -18.69
CA ARG A 164 -20.14 -0.52 -18.94
C ARG A 164 -19.54 -1.01 -20.25
N PRO A 165 -18.92 -2.18 -20.31
CA PRO A 165 -18.51 -2.77 -21.57
C PRO A 165 -19.76 -2.90 -22.44
N LYS A 166 -19.68 -2.43 -23.70
CA LYS A 166 -20.76 -2.65 -24.67
C LYS A 166 -21.03 -4.15 -24.75
N PRO A 167 -22.31 -4.60 -24.64
CA PRO A 167 -22.60 -6.00 -24.84
C PRO A 167 -22.16 -6.41 -26.25
N GLY A 168 -21.29 -7.41 -26.32
CA GLY A 168 -20.82 -7.97 -27.58
C GLY A 168 -22.08 -8.40 -28.41
N LYS A 169 -22.12 -8.00 -29.67
CA LYS A 169 -23.13 -8.46 -30.62
C LYS A 169 -23.05 -10.00 -30.68
N ALA A 170 -24.05 -10.67 -30.10
CA ALA A 170 -24.24 -12.10 -30.28
C ALA A 170 -24.36 -12.38 -31.79
N GLY A 171 -23.41 -13.16 -32.29
CA GLY A 171 -23.40 -13.55 -33.70
C GLY A 171 -24.71 -14.25 -34.09
N ALA A 172 -25.35 -13.74 -35.11
CA ALA A 172 -26.50 -14.38 -35.74
C ALA A 172 -26.09 -15.76 -36.25
N ARG A 173 -26.63 -16.81 -35.65
CA ARG A 173 -26.58 -18.18 -36.20
C ARG A 173 -27.32 -18.16 -37.54
N ARG A 174 -26.58 -18.30 -38.63
CA ARG A 174 -27.17 -18.69 -39.93
C ARG A 174 -27.68 -20.11 -39.79
N LYS A 175 -28.99 -20.27 -39.98
CA LYS A 175 -29.61 -21.55 -40.34
C LYS A 175 -29.33 -21.77 -41.84
N GLY A 176 -28.80 -22.89 -42.18
CA GLY A 176 -28.70 -23.53 -43.46
C GLY A 176 -28.65 -25.03 -43.22
#